data_76be26be0731e522535e40f4626b0fc1
#
_entry.id   76be26be0731e522535e40f4626b0fc1
#
_cell.length_a   1.000
_cell.length_b   1.000
_cell.length_c   1.000
_cell.angle_alpha   90.00
_cell.angle_beta   90.00
_cell.angle_gamma   90.00
#
_symmetry.space_group_name_H-M   'P 1'
#
loop_
_entity.id
_entity.type
_entity.pdbx_description
1 polymer ?
#
loop_
_entity_poly.entity_id
_entity_poly.type
_entity_poly.pdbx_seq_one_letter_code
_entity_poly.pdbx_strand_id
1 'polypeptide(L)'
;RQRQMCIRDRITGGKGIVFATGTPVSNSMSELYTMQRYLQFEDLKKLGLHHFDSWASTFGETTAAMELSPEGNGYRIKTRFSKFYNLPELMTQVKQFADIQTADMLNLPTPEVEYKKVLTKPTPEQKEILEGLSERAELVRNKEVEPTEDNMLKITNDGKKLALDQRLINEMFPDDPNSKVNACV
;
A
#
# COMPACT_ATOMS: atom_id res chain seq x y z
N ARG A 1 -3.56 15.74 -5.96
CA ARG A 1 -3.69 15.07 -7.29
C ARG A 1 -4.21 16.03 -8.37
N GLN A 2 -5.33 16.72 -8.19
CA GLN A 2 -5.83 17.75 -9.13
C GLN A 2 -4.78 18.84 -9.43
N ARG A 3 -4.03 19.28 -8.41
CA ARG A 3 -3.00 20.31 -8.55
C ARG A 3 -1.86 19.89 -9.49
N GLN A 4 -1.48 18.63 -9.49
CA GLN A 4 -0.44 18.08 -10.37
C GLN A 4 -0.92 17.99 -11.82
N MET A 5 -2.19 17.62 -12.06
CA MET A 5 -2.79 17.69 -13.40
C MET A 5 -2.78 19.10 -13.97
N CYS A 6 -3.20 20.10 -13.19
CA CYS A 6 -3.20 21.50 -13.63
C CYS A 6 -1.79 22.02 -13.95
N ILE A 7 -0.78 21.62 -13.19
CA ILE A 7 0.62 21.98 -13.46
C ILE A 7 1.09 21.35 -14.77
N ARG A 8 0.82 20.07 -14.99
CA ARG A 8 1.11 19.35 -16.21
C ARG A 8 0.51 20.05 -17.44
N ASP A 9 -0.80 20.26 -17.42
CA ASP A 9 -1.52 20.81 -18.57
C ASP A 9 -1.07 22.23 -18.89
N ARG A 10 -0.71 23.01 -17.88
CA ARG A 10 -0.22 24.37 -18.02
C ARG A 10 1.20 24.44 -18.62
N ILE A 11 2.08 23.51 -18.27
CA ILE A 11 3.48 23.51 -18.71
C ILE A 11 3.65 22.81 -20.05
N THR A 12 2.96 21.70 -20.26
CA THR A 12 3.21 20.80 -21.40
C THR A 12 2.10 20.81 -22.46
N GLY A 13 1.00 21.51 -22.21
CA GLY A 13 -0.20 21.40 -23.05
C GLY A 13 -0.79 19.99 -23.08
N GLY A 14 -0.54 19.19 -22.05
CA GLY A 14 -1.05 17.81 -21.92
C GLY A 14 -0.28 16.76 -22.73
N LYS A 15 0.88 17.11 -23.32
CA LYS A 15 1.67 16.22 -24.17
C LYS A 15 3.11 16.11 -23.65
N GLY A 16 3.86 15.10 -24.15
CA GLY A 16 5.29 14.97 -23.91
C GLY A 16 5.68 14.56 -22.48
N ILE A 17 4.80 13.84 -21.77
CA ILE A 17 5.09 13.34 -20.43
C ILE A 17 5.36 11.84 -20.50
N VAL A 18 6.44 11.43 -19.84
CA VAL A 18 6.80 10.02 -19.68
C VAL A 18 6.85 9.71 -18.19
N PHE A 19 6.20 8.62 -17.79
CA PHE A 19 6.33 8.04 -16.46
C PHE A 19 7.18 6.77 -16.55
N ALA A 20 8.22 6.68 -15.74
CA ALA A 20 9.02 5.47 -15.60
C ALA A 20 8.81 4.90 -14.19
N THR A 21 8.44 3.64 -14.08
CA THR A 21 8.23 2.96 -12.81
C THR A 21 8.45 1.46 -12.94
N GLY A 22 9.04 0.84 -11.93
CA GLY A 22 9.11 -0.62 -11.81
C GLY A 22 7.86 -1.25 -11.16
N THR A 23 6.95 -0.44 -10.62
CA THR A 23 5.75 -0.89 -9.90
C THR A 23 4.52 -0.08 -10.31
N PRO A 24 4.00 -0.28 -11.54
CA PRO A 24 2.88 0.50 -12.04
C PRO A 24 1.60 0.32 -11.23
N VAL A 25 1.42 -0.84 -10.61
CA VAL A 25 0.31 -1.14 -9.70
C VAL A 25 0.92 -1.74 -8.43
N SER A 26 0.94 -1.00 -7.33
CA SER A 26 1.57 -1.43 -6.07
C SER A 26 0.56 -1.69 -4.95
N ASN A 27 -0.34 -0.75 -4.68
CA ASN A 27 -1.26 -0.84 -3.55
C ASN A 27 -2.71 -1.10 -3.96
N SER A 28 -3.11 -0.62 -5.12
CA SER A 28 -4.49 -0.72 -5.59
C SER A 28 -4.55 -0.71 -7.11
N MET A 29 -5.43 -1.53 -7.65
CA MET A 29 -5.70 -1.59 -9.09
C MET A 29 -6.21 -0.25 -9.65
N SER A 30 -6.76 0.63 -8.82
CA SER A 30 -7.14 2.00 -9.19
C SER A 30 -5.96 2.89 -9.60
N GLU A 31 -4.73 2.48 -9.28
CA GLU A 31 -3.52 3.20 -9.71
C GLU A 31 -3.35 3.15 -11.22
N LEU A 32 -3.72 2.02 -11.85
CA LEU A 32 -3.69 1.88 -13.30
C LEU A 32 -4.67 2.86 -13.99
N TYR A 33 -5.88 3.02 -13.45
CA TYR A 33 -6.80 4.05 -13.91
C TYR A 33 -6.21 5.45 -13.81
N THR A 34 -5.53 5.73 -12.71
CA THR A 34 -4.86 7.03 -12.52
C THR A 34 -3.81 7.28 -13.61
N MET A 35 -3.00 6.28 -13.96
CA MET A 35 -2.02 6.41 -15.05
C MET A 35 -2.69 6.57 -16.41
N GLN A 36 -3.71 5.76 -16.73
CA GLN A 36 -4.48 5.92 -17.97
C GLN A 36 -5.10 7.31 -18.08
N ARG A 37 -5.63 7.83 -16.97
CA ARG A 37 -6.19 9.19 -16.95
C ARG A 37 -5.16 10.28 -17.23
N TYR A 38 -3.90 10.08 -16.86
CA TYR A 38 -2.84 11.03 -17.19
C TYR A 38 -2.35 10.91 -18.64
N LEU A 39 -2.28 9.70 -19.17
CA LEU A 39 -1.59 9.41 -20.42
C LEU A 39 -2.54 9.20 -21.61
N GLN A 40 -3.79 8.80 -21.34
CA GLN A 40 -4.76 8.35 -22.35
C GLN A 40 -6.17 8.95 -22.14
N PHE A 41 -6.25 10.16 -21.57
CA PHE A 41 -7.54 10.74 -21.18
C PHE A 41 -8.56 10.89 -22.32
N GLU A 42 -8.11 11.34 -23.49
CA GLU A 42 -9.00 11.54 -24.65
C GLU A 42 -9.55 10.23 -25.18
N ASP A 43 -8.79 9.15 -25.13
CA ASP A 43 -9.28 7.84 -25.57
C ASP A 43 -10.23 7.23 -24.54
N LEU A 44 -9.95 7.39 -23.25
CA LEU A 44 -10.90 7.04 -22.19
C LEU A 44 -12.23 7.79 -22.36
N LYS A 45 -12.19 9.06 -22.76
CA LYS A 45 -13.36 9.87 -23.01
C LYS A 45 -14.17 9.37 -24.20
N LYS A 46 -13.52 9.01 -25.31
CA LYS A 46 -14.15 8.41 -26.48
C LYS A 46 -14.87 7.09 -26.16
N LEU A 47 -14.27 6.30 -25.25
CA LEU A 47 -14.81 5.02 -24.80
C LEU A 47 -15.87 5.15 -23.68
N GLY A 48 -16.12 6.35 -23.16
CA GLY A 48 -17.00 6.55 -22.01
C GLY A 48 -16.44 6.11 -20.67
N LEU A 49 -15.13 5.82 -20.61
CA LEU A 49 -14.42 5.28 -19.46
C LEU A 49 -13.63 6.33 -18.65
N HIS A 50 -13.86 7.62 -18.92
CA HIS A 50 -13.12 8.72 -18.27
C HIS A 50 -13.55 8.98 -16.82
N HIS A 51 -14.67 8.45 -16.37
CA HIS A 51 -15.10 8.42 -14.98
C HIS A 51 -14.63 7.11 -14.31
N PHE A 52 -14.17 7.20 -13.07
CA PHE A 52 -13.67 6.03 -12.36
C PHE A 52 -14.71 4.91 -12.23
N ASP A 53 -15.96 5.26 -11.94
CA ASP A 53 -17.02 4.26 -11.75
C ASP A 53 -17.31 3.48 -13.04
N SER A 54 -17.31 4.16 -14.20
CA SER A 54 -17.49 3.50 -15.51
C SER A 54 -16.30 2.58 -15.82
N TRP A 55 -15.08 3.04 -15.57
CA TRP A 55 -13.88 2.24 -15.76
C TRP A 55 -13.85 1.04 -14.79
N ALA A 56 -14.15 1.27 -13.52
CA ALA A 56 -14.16 0.23 -12.49
C ALA A 56 -15.23 -0.84 -12.76
N SER A 57 -16.41 -0.46 -13.24
CA SER A 57 -17.45 -1.42 -13.61
C SER A 57 -17.10 -2.26 -14.83
N THR A 58 -16.23 -1.74 -15.71
CA THR A 58 -15.81 -2.44 -16.94
C THR A 58 -14.63 -3.39 -16.69
N PHE A 59 -13.69 -2.97 -15.83
CA PHE A 59 -12.41 -3.68 -15.66
C PHE A 59 -12.18 -4.22 -14.25
N GLY A 60 -13.09 -4.00 -13.32
CA GLY A 60 -12.89 -4.32 -11.94
C GLY A 60 -13.92 -5.21 -11.31
N GLU A 61 -13.44 -6.12 -10.51
CA GLU A 61 -14.25 -6.95 -9.62
C GLU A 61 -13.91 -6.60 -8.16
N THR A 62 -14.94 -6.34 -7.38
CA THR A 62 -14.79 -6.13 -5.94
C THR A 62 -14.98 -7.43 -5.18
N THR A 63 -14.09 -7.72 -4.25
CA THR A 63 -14.24 -8.85 -3.33
C THR A 63 -14.37 -8.34 -1.92
N ALA A 64 -15.32 -8.92 -1.17
CA ALA A 64 -15.44 -8.71 0.26
C ALA A 64 -14.66 -9.82 0.97
N ALA A 65 -13.69 -9.44 1.77
CA ALA A 65 -12.91 -10.36 2.59
C ALA A 65 -13.01 -10.00 4.07
N MET A 66 -13.01 -11.03 4.90
CA MET A 66 -12.91 -10.87 6.34
C MET A 66 -11.43 -10.66 6.69
N GLU A 67 -11.10 -9.49 7.20
CA GLU A 67 -9.74 -9.11 7.59
C GLU A 67 -9.67 -8.95 9.10
N LEU A 68 -8.52 -9.28 9.68
CA LEU A 68 -8.23 -8.93 11.06
C LEU A 68 -8.28 -7.41 11.22
N SER A 69 -8.95 -6.93 12.28
CA SER A 69 -8.99 -5.50 12.54
C SER A 69 -7.58 -4.99 12.88
N PRO A 70 -7.22 -3.75 12.55
CA PRO A 70 -5.91 -3.19 12.87
C PRO A 70 -5.57 -3.21 14.37
N GLU A 71 -6.60 -3.24 15.20
CA GLU A 71 -6.51 -3.29 16.65
C GLU A 71 -6.16 -4.68 17.19
N GLY A 72 -6.23 -5.73 16.34
CA GLY A 72 -5.98 -7.11 16.71
C GLY A 72 -7.17 -7.82 17.42
N ASN A 73 -8.24 -7.09 17.74
CA ASN A 73 -9.35 -7.55 18.58
C ASN A 73 -10.61 -7.93 17.77
N GLY A 74 -10.45 -8.67 16.67
CA GLY A 74 -11.61 -9.14 15.91
C GLY A 74 -11.44 -9.07 14.42
N TYR A 75 -12.52 -9.33 13.70
CA TYR A 75 -12.57 -9.36 12.25
C TYR A 75 -13.54 -8.31 11.74
N ARG A 76 -13.19 -7.70 10.61
CA ARG A 76 -14.06 -6.79 9.87
C ARG A 76 -14.19 -7.23 8.42
N ILE A 77 -15.37 -7.05 7.84
CA ILE A 77 -15.56 -7.23 6.41
C ILE A 77 -15.10 -5.97 5.70
N LYS A 78 -14.16 -6.11 4.78
CA LYS A 78 -13.70 -5.02 3.93
C LYS A 78 -13.84 -5.39 2.46
N THR A 79 -14.59 -4.58 1.73
CA THR A 79 -14.69 -4.70 0.28
C THR A 79 -13.53 -3.96 -0.37
N ARG A 80 -12.81 -4.66 -1.21
CA ARG A 80 -11.68 -4.12 -1.98
C ARG A 80 -11.86 -4.41 -3.46
N PHE A 81 -11.39 -3.49 -4.27
CA PHE A 81 -11.18 -3.70 -5.68
C PHE A 81 -9.93 -4.60 -5.83
N SER A 82 -10.10 -5.88 -6.09
CA SER A 82 -9.03 -6.88 -5.93
C SER A 82 -8.70 -7.69 -7.17
N LYS A 83 -9.59 -7.71 -8.17
CA LYS A 83 -9.35 -8.45 -9.39
C LYS A 83 -9.64 -7.60 -10.60
N PHE A 84 -8.86 -7.80 -11.66
CA PHE A 84 -9.19 -7.28 -12.98
C PHE A 84 -10.17 -8.23 -13.67
N TYR A 85 -11.22 -7.64 -14.19
CA TYR A 85 -12.12 -8.24 -15.15
C TYR A 85 -11.73 -7.75 -16.55
N ASN A 86 -12.05 -8.51 -17.60
CA ASN A 86 -11.77 -8.13 -18.99
C ASN A 86 -10.30 -7.66 -19.23
N LEU A 87 -9.37 -8.40 -18.63
CA LEU A 87 -7.93 -8.09 -18.69
C LEU A 87 -7.37 -7.97 -20.11
N PRO A 88 -7.74 -8.80 -21.10
CA PRO A 88 -7.22 -8.69 -22.47
C PRO A 88 -7.50 -7.33 -23.11
N GLU A 89 -8.69 -6.79 -22.94
CA GLU A 89 -9.08 -5.48 -23.48
C GLU A 89 -8.35 -4.35 -22.74
N LEU A 90 -8.28 -4.42 -21.41
CA LEU A 90 -7.51 -3.49 -20.60
C LEU A 90 -6.05 -3.45 -21.01
N MET A 91 -5.41 -4.61 -21.20
CA MET A 91 -4.01 -4.69 -21.62
C MET A 91 -3.81 -4.17 -23.05
N THR A 92 -4.77 -4.35 -23.93
CA THR A 92 -4.73 -3.77 -25.28
C THR A 92 -4.72 -2.24 -25.21
N GLN A 93 -5.54 -1.65 -24.35
CA GLN A 93 -5.55 -0.20 -24.13
C GLN A 93 -4.26 0.28 -23.50
N VAL A 94 -3.74 -0.42 -22.48
CA VAL A 94 -2.49 -0.04 -21.80
C VAL A 94 -1.29 -0.07 -22.74
N LYS A 95 -1.19 -1.07 -23.61
CA LYS A 95 -0.11 -1.18 -24.61
C LYS A 95 -0.09 -0.06 -25.63
N GLN A 96 -1.15 0.71 -25.79
CA GLN A 96 -1.18 1.86 -26.71
C GLN A 96 -0.35 3.04 -26.20
N PHE A 97 -0.14 3.16 -24.88
CA PHE A 97 0.61 4.27 -24.28
C PHE A 97 1.77 3.83 -23.39
N ALA A 98 1.91 2.55 -23.11
CA ALA A 98 2.93 2.00 -22.22
C ALA A 98 3.83 1.00 -22.94
N ASP A 99 5.14 1.19 -22.81
CA ASP A 99 6.13 0.17 -23.11
C ASP A 99 6.38 -0.66 -21.84
N ILE A 100 6.12 -1.97 -21.92
CA ILE A 100 6.18 -2.87 -20.78
C ILE A 100 7.33 -3.85 -20.99
N GLN A 101 8.34 -3.75 -20.15
CA GLN A 101 9.49 -4.65 -20.13
C GLN A 101 9.45 -5.47 -18.84
N THR A 102 9.37 -6.79 -18.96
CA THR A 102 9.45 -7.70 -17.82
C THR A 102 10.90 -8.11 -17.52
N ALA A 103 11.16 -8.61 -16.32
CA ALA A 103 12.49 -9.06 -15.92
C ALA A 103 13.06 -10.11 -16.89
N ASP A 104 12.22 -11.01 -17.41
CA ASP A 104 12.61 -12.05 -18.36
C ASP A 104 13.02 -11.47 -19.73
N MET A 105 12.42 -10.37 -20.14
CA MET A 105 12.77 -9.66 -21.39
C MET A 105 14.09 -8.93 -21.29
N LEU A 106 14.46 -8.48 -20.09
CA LEU A 106 15.63 -7.63 -19.86
C LEU A 106 16.93 -8.43 -19.70
N ASN A 107 16.88 -9.76 -19.49
CA ASN A 107 18.05 -10.60 -19.26
C ASN A 107 19.05 -10.01 -18.26
N LEU A 108 18.55 -9.38 -17.19
CA LEU A 108 19.41 -8.76 -16.19
C LEU A 108 20.13 -9.84 -15.39
N PRO A 109 21.41 -9.63 -15.05
CA PRO A 109 22.12 -10.51 -14.13
C PRO A 109 21.45 -10.45 -12.77
N THR A 110 20.80 -11.54 -12.38
CA THR A 110 20.17 -11.66 -11.06
C THR A 110 21.08 -12.48 -10.15
N PRO A 111 21.36 -12.03 -8.92
CA PRO A 111 22.10 -12.81 -7.95
C PRO A 111 21.29 -14.06 -7.54
N GLU A 112 21.99 -15.13 -7.20
CA GLU A 112 21.38 -16.26 -6.52
C GLU A 112 20.92 -15.81 -5.11
N VAL A 113 19.68 -16.12 -4.76
CA VAL A 113 19.08 -15.69 -3.49
C VAL A 113 18.70 -16.89 -2.66
N GLU A 114 19.24 -16.97 -1.45
CA GLU A 114 18.81 -17.93 -0.43
C GLU A 114 17.87 -17.24 0.56
N TYR A 115 16.62 -17.71 0.65
CA TYR A 115 15.64 -17.17 1.58
C TYR A 115 15.71 -17.92 2.91
N LYS A 116 16.16 -17.23 3.99
CA LYS A 116 16.16 -17.75 5.36
C LYS A 116 15.06 -17.08 6.17
N LYS A 117 14.19 -17.88 6.79
CA LYS A 117 13.16 -17.40 7.69
C LYS A 117 13.69 -17.45 9.14
N VAL A 118 13.93 -16.28 9.73
CA VAL A 118 14.28 -16.15 11.15
C VAL A 118 13.04 -15.74 11.93
N LEU A 119 12.68 -16.52 12.94
CA LEU A 119 11.55 -16.26 13.82
C LEU A 119 12.03 -15.84 15.20
N THR A 120 11.56 -14.68 15.65
CA THR A 120 11.82 -14.19 17.01
C THR A 120 10.54 -14.30 17.85
N LYS A 121 10.70 -14.51 19.15
CA LYS A 121 9.59 -14.56 20.11
C LYS A 121 9.53 -13.25 20.89
N PRO A 122 8.32 -12.71 21.12
CA PRO A 122 8.18 -11.48 21.91
C PRO A 122 8.56 -11.72 23.38
N THR A 123 9.19 -10.72 23.99
CA THR A 123 9.46 -10.70 25.43
C THR A 123 8.18 -10.46 26.24
N PRO A 124 8.17 -10.72 27.56
CA PRO A 124 7.04 -10.36 28.42
C PRO A 124 6.71 -8.86 28.35
N GLU A 125 7.75 -8.02 28.36
CA GLU A 125 7.63 -6.57 28.29
C GLU A 125 6.99 -6.12 26.97
N GLN A 126 7.39 -6.73 25.86
CA GLN A 126 6.78 -6.45 24.54
C GLN A 126 5.29 -6.81 24.52
N LYS A 127 4.88 -7.87 25.22
CA LYS A 127 3.46 -8.24 25.30
C LYS A 127 2.66 -7.25 26.12
N GLU A 128 3.18 -6.78 27.24
CA GLU A 128 2.55 -5.74 28.07
C GLU A 128 2.38 -4.43 27.29
N ILE A 129 3.42 -4.00 26.58
CA ILE A 129 3.32 -2.81 25.73
C ILE A 129 2.27 -3.01 24.61
N LEU A 130 2.20 -4.20 24.03
CA LEU A 130 1.21 -4.50 22.98
C LEU A 130 -0.22 -4.43 23.51
N GLU A 131 -0.47 -4.90 24.74
CA GLU A 131 -1.78 -4.76 25.41
C GLU A 131 -2.13 -3.27 25.59
N GLY A 132 -1.19 -2.45 26.06
CA GLY A 132 -1.39 -1.00 26.16
C GLY A 132 -1.64 -0.32 24.80
N LEU A 133 -1.01 -0.77 23.70
CA LEU A 133 -1.32 -0.28 22.36
C LEU A 133 -2.74 -0.65 21.92
N SER A 134 -3.23 -1.84 22.32
CA SER A 134 -4.59 -2.27 22.01
C SER A 134 -5.63 -1.42 22.76
N GLU A 135 -5.39 -1.13 24.03
CA GLU A 135 -6.26 -0.24 24.83
C GLU A 135 -6.32 1.17 24.22
N ARG A 136 -5.16 1.74 23.85
CA ARG A 136 -5.09 3.03 23.15
C ARG A 136 -5.90 3.01 21.84
N ALA A 137 -5.80 1.93 21.06
CA ALA A 137 -6.55 1.80 19.82
C ALA A 137 -8.08 1.76 20.05
N GLU A 138 -8.53 1.16 21.16
CA GLU A 138 -9.94 1.17 21.53
C GLU A 138 -10.43 2.56 21.92
N LEU A 139 -9.67 3.31 22.71
CA LEU A 139 -9.99 4.71 23.10
C LEU A 139 -10.10 5.62 21.85
N VAL A 140 -9.17 5.49 20.91
CA VAL A 140 -9.22 6.25 19.65
C VAL A 140 -10.43 5.86 18.82
N ARG A 141 -10.78 4.58 18.76
CA ARG A 141 -11.96 4.09 18.02
C ARG A 141 -13.25 4.62 18.60
N ASN A 142 -13.35 4.64 19.94
CA ASN A 142 -14.50 5.15 20.67
C ASN A 142 -14.58 6.68 20.67
N LYS A 143 -13.57 7.38 20.12
CA LYS A 143 -13.45 8.84 20.13
C LYS A 143 -13.36 9.44 21.55
N GLU A 144 -12.72 8.72 22.45
CA GLU A 144 -12.51 9.15 23.85
C GLU A 144 -11.23 9.98 24.01
N VAL A 145 -10.39 10.03 22.95
CA VAL A 145 -9.14 10.80 22.91
C VAL A 145 -9.14 11.70 21.67
N GLU A 146 -8.64 12.92 21.83
CA GLU A 146 -8.50 13.86 20.73
C GLU A 146 -7.47 13.38 19.71
N PRO A 147 -7.73 13.51 18.37
CA PRO A 147 -6.82 13.04 17.32
C PRO A 147 -5.42 13.69 17.36
N THR A 148 -5.27 14.81 18.02
CA THR A 148 -4.01 15.53 18.25
C THR A 148 -3.17 14.89 19.35
N GLU A 149 -3.80 14.29 20.33
CA GLU A 149 -3.15 13.60 21.45
C GLU A 149 -2.73 12.20 21.07
N ASP A 150 -3.68 11.39 20.57
CA ASP A 150 -3.42 10.06 20.07
C ASP A 150 -4.28 9.71 18.85
N ASN A 151 -3.74 8.83 17.97
CA ASN A 151 -4.44 8.42 16.76
C ASN A 151 -3.87 7.10 16.23
N MET A 152 -4.62 6.42 15.36
CA MET A 152 -4.23 5.13 14.78
C MET A 152 -2.89 5.14 14.06
N LEU A 153 -2.47 6.29 13.50
CA LEU A 153 -1.16 6.40 12.83
C LEU A 153 -0.01 6.33 13.85
N LYS A 154 -0.14 7.03 14.97
CA LYS A 154 0.81 6.99 16.09
C LYS A 154 0.91 5.56 16.65
N ILE A 155 -0.21 4.96 16.99
CA ILE A 155 -0.31 3.60 17.54
C ILE A 155 0.32 2.57 16.58
N THR A 156 0.00 2.65 15.30
CA THR A 156 0.59 1.76 14.28
C THR A 156 2.11 1.96 14.15
N ASN A 157 2.60 3.20 14.29
CA ASN A 157 4.02 3.49 14.25
C ASN A 157 4.73 2.93 15.49
N ASP A 158 4.14 3.10 16.68
CA ASP A 158 4.66 2.52 17.93
C ASP A 158 4.68 0.98 17.84
N GLY A 159 3.63 0.35 17.32
CA GLY A 159 3.60 -1.08 17.09
C GLY A 159 4.70 -1.58 16.13
N LYS A 160 5.00 -0.82 15.07
CA LYS A 160 6.12 -1.14 14.18
C LYS A 160 7.47 -1.05 14.87
N LYS A 161 7.68 -0.02 15.68
CA LYS A 161 8.90 0.15 16.48
C LYS A 161 9.08 -1.00 17.47
N LEU A 162 8.03 -1.31 18.23
CA LEU A 162 8.01 -2.42 19.20
C LEU A 162 8.34 -3.76 18.53
N ALA A 163 7.81 -3.99 17.33
CA ALA A 163 8.05 -5.22 16.58
C ALA A 163 9.48 -5.37 16.08
N LEU A 164 10.24 -4.29 15.98
CA LEU A 164 11.66 -4.32 15.60
C LEU A 164 12.53 -4.48 16.85
N ASP A 165 12.42 -3.55 17.78
CA ASP A 165 13.20 -3.50 19.02
C ASP A 165 12.46 -2.64 20.05
N GLN A 166 12.32 -3.13 21.29
CA GLN A 166 11.62 -2.42 22.36
C GLN A 166 12.27 -1.08 22.74
N ARG A 167 13.59 -0.94 22.54
CA ARG A 167 14.33 0.31 22.78
C ARG A 167 13.91 1.45 21.87
N LEU A 168 13.28 1.15 20.73
CA LEU A 168 12.71 2.19 19.84
C LEU A 168 11.45 2.84 20.44
N ILE A 169 10.83 2.23 21.43
CA ILE A 169 9.73 2.81 22.21
C ILE A 169 10.28 3.60 23.40
N ASN A 170 11.20 3.00 24.15
CA ASN A 170 11.84 3.62 25.29
C ASN A 170 13.30 3.10 25.41
N GLU A 171 14.24 4.01 25.33
CA GLU A 171 15.70 3.71 25.39
C GLU A 171 16.14 3.09 26.71
N MET A 172 15.31 3.19 27.76
CA MET A 172 15.61 2.57 29.07
C MET A 172 15.35 1.06 29.10
N PHE A 173 14.68 0.49 28.11
CA PHE A 173 14.51 -0.96 28.04
C PHE A 173 15.83 -1.66 27.78
N PRO A 174 16.04 -2.86 28.39
CA PRO A 174 17.24 -3.63 28.13
C PRO A 174 17.32 -4.10 26.68
N ASP A 175 18.53 -4.35 26.21
CA ASP A 175 18.76 -4.99 24.93
C ASP A 175 18.24 -6.43 24.96
N ASP A 176 17.40 -6.79 24.00
CA ASP A 176 16.98 -8.17 23.79
C ASP A 176 17.83 -8.80 22.68
N PRO A 177 18.71 -9.76 23.01
CA PRO A 177 19.52 -10.46 22.01
C PRO A 177 18.71 -11.15 20.92
N ASN A 178 17.42 -11.44 21.19
CA ASN A 178 16.50 -12.07 20.25
C ASN A 178 15.59 -11.05 19.55
N SER A 179 15.86 -9.75 19.66
CA SER A 179 15.13 -8.74 18.89
C SER A 179 15.30 -8.98 17.39
N LYS A 180 14.36 -8.52 16.59
CA LYS A 180 14.48 -8.66 15.12
C LYS A 180 15.70 -7.94 14.56
N VAL A 181 16.10 -6.84 15.19
CA VAL A 181 17.30 -6.09 14.80
C VAL A 181 18.54 -6.94 15.04
N ASN A 182 18.70 -7.50 16.26
CA ASN A 182 19.85 -8.34 16.60
C ASN A 182 19.87 -9.68 15.84
N ALA A 183 18.72 -10.21 15.48
CA ALA A 183 18.61 -11.44 14.68
C ALA A 183 18.94 -11.25 13.19
N CYS A 184 18.98 -10.00 12.69
CA CYS A 184 19.33 -9.67 11.31
C CYS A 184 20.81 -9.30 11.13
N VAL A 185 21.55 -9.10 12.21
CA VAL A 185 23.00 -8.80 12.22
C VAL A 185 23.80 -10.07 12.41
#